data_e56d421003e3bea5a6024b1d3713707f
#
_entry.id   e56d421003e3bea5a6024b1d3713707f
#
_cell.length_a   1.000
_cell.length_b   1.000
_cell.length_c   1.000
_cell.angle_alpha   90.00
_cell.angle_beta   90.00
_cell.angle_gamma   90.00
#
_symmetry.space_group_name_H-M   'P 1'
#
loop_
_entity.id
_entity.type
_entity.pdbx_description
1 polymer ?
#
loop_
_entity_poly.entity_id
_entity_poly.type
_entity_poly.pdbx_seq_one_letter_code
_entity_poly.pdbx_strand_id
1 'polypeptide(L)'
;MILLLDNYDSFTYNLYQFIAGVESKRGDMQKDQIDSEVNVIRNDQITPEEILELAPEALVISPGPGKPSDAGICIEAIQKLKGKIPMLGVCLGHQAMAEAFGATVGHAGQLMHGKTSQLKDVKTDSVLFQNLTLPIQVARYHSLAVKEETLPE
;
A
#
# COMPACT_ATOMS: atom_id res chain seq x y z
N MET A 1 12.36 5.56 9.71
CA MET A 1 11.32 6.38 9.05
C MET A 1 10.57 5.52 8.04
N ILE A 2 9.23 5.59 8.02
CA ILE A 2 8.38 4.97 7.00
C ILE A 2 7.99 6.03 5.96
N LEU A 3 8.16 5.75 4.69
CA LEU A 3 7.70 6.62 3.61
C LEU A 3 6.31 6.19 3.15
N LEU A 4 5.35 7.11 3.15
CA LEU A 4 4.01 6.94 2.60
C LEU A 4 3.92 7.70 1.28
N LEU A 5 3.88 6.96 0.17
CA LEU A 5 3.74 7.51 -1.17
C LEU A 5 2.26 7.80 -1.44
N ASP A 6 1.92 9.08 -1.58
CA ASP A 6 0.55 9.57 -1.73
C ASP A 6 0.13 9.62 -3.19
N ASN A 7 -0.90 8.87 -3.55
CA ASN A 7 -1.54 8.87 -4.85
C ASN A 7 -2.73 9.83 -4.94
N TYR A 8 -2.67 10.97 -4.24
CA TYR A 8 -3.74 11.98 -4.23
C TYR A 8 -5.07 11.45 -3.70
N ASP A 9 -5.00 10.58 -2.70
CA ASP A 9 -6.18 9.95 -2.12
C ASP A 9 -6.58 10.59 -0.79
N SER A 10 -7.87 10.76 -0.57
CA SER A 10 -8.39 11.31 0.69
C SER A 10 -8.12 10.41 1.91
N PHE A 11 -7.83 9.13 1.68
CA PHE A 11 -7.54 8.14 2.73
C PHE A 11 -6.05 8.10 3.13
N THR A 12 -5.16 8.79 2.41
CA THR A 12 -3.72 8.79 2.69
C THR A 12 -3.42 9.19 4.13
N TYR A 13 -4.05 10.25 4.63
CA TYR A 13 -3.85 10.69 6.00
C TYR A 13 -4.49 9.79 7.06
N ASN A 14 -5.49 8.99 6.70
CA ASN A 14 -5.97 7.92 7.57
C ASN A 14 -4.89 6.82 7.71
N LEU A 15 -4.24 6.43 6.61
CA LEU A 15 -3.10 5.52 6.67
C LEU A 15 -1.94 6.09 7.49
N TYR A 16 -1.62 7.38 7.30
CA TYR A 16 -0.64 8.07 8.12
C TYR A 16 -0.95 7.92 9.62
N GLN A 17 -2.19 8.17 10.03
CA GLN A 17 -2.60 8.05 11.44
C GLN A 17 -2.48 6.61 11.96
N PHE A 18 -2.83 5.61 11.15
CA PHE A 18 -2.67 4.21 11.53
C PHE A 18 -1.20 3.83 11.70
N ILE A 19 -0.33 4.20 10.76
CA ILE A 19 1.11 3.92 10.82
C ILE A 19 1.73 4.63 12.02
N ALA A 20 1.47 5.91 12.20
CA ALA A 20 1.95 6.69 13.34
C ALA A 20 1.47 6.11 14.68
N GLY A 21 0.23 5.62 14.75
CA GLY A 21 -0.31 4.95 15.92
C GLY A 21 0.34 3.60 16.24
N VAL A 22 0.87 2.90 15.22
CA VAL A 22 1.66 1.67 15.40
C VAL A 22 3.07 2.02 15.88
N GLU A 23 3.72 2.98 15.23
CA GLU A 23 5.07 3.43 15.60
C GLU A 23 5.13 3.97 17.03
N SER A 24 4.12 4.73 17.47
CA SER A 24 4.04 5.22 18.86
C SER A 24 3.98 4.10 19.91
N LYS A 25 3.46 2.92 19.54
CA LYS A 25 3.40 1.74 20.43
C LYS A 25 4.68 0.93 20.44
N ARG A 26 5.56 1.10 19.45
CA ARG A 26 6.87 0.42 19.37
C ARG A 26 7.94 1.04 20.26
N GLY A 27 7.75 2.31 20.66
CA GLY A 27 8.61 3.00 21.60
C GLY A 27 7.79 3.98 22.45
N ASP A 28 8.21 4.34 23.66
CA ASP A 28 7.62 5.44 24.45
C ASP A 28 7.91 6.80 23.79
N MET A 29 7.51 6.96 22.52
CA MET A 29 7.82 8.14 21.71
C MET A 29 6.85 9.28 22.00
N GLN A 30 7.38 10.48 22.17
CA GLN A 30 6.57 11.69 22.24
C GLN A 30 6.03 12.06 20.85
N LYS A 31 4.90 12.77 20.80
CA LYS A 31 4.17 13.11 19.57
C LYS A 31 5.06 13.75 18.50
N ASP A 32 5.99 14.61 18.91
CA ASP A 32 6.92 15.33 18.01
C ASP A 32 7.96 14.39 17.35
N GLN A 33 8.21 13.21 17.93
CA GLN A 33 9.08 12.19 17.37
C GLN A 33 8.35 11.30 16.32
N ILE A 34 7.03 11.14 16.48
CA ILE A 34 6.21 10.33 15.57
C ILE A 34 6.13 10.99 14.20
N ASP A 35 6.01 12.31 14.13
CA ASP A 35 5.94 13.07 12.88
C ASP A 35 7.25 12.99 12.07
N SER A 36 8.38 12.67 12.72
CA SER A 36 9.67 12.42 12.04
C SER A 36 9.81 10.98 11.51
N GLU A 37 8.98 10.05 11.99
CA GLU A 37 9.07 8.63 11.64
C GLU A 37 8.17 8.23 10.45
N VAL A 38 7.19 9.07 10.09
CA VAL A 38 6.33 8.84 8.93
C VAL A 38 6.36 10.08 8.03
N ASN A 39 6.87 9.92 6.82
CA ASN A 39 6.94 10.99 5.84
C ASN A 39 5.94 10.72 4.70
N VAL A 40 5.12 11.72 4.35
CA VAL A 40 4.14 11.63 3.26
C VAL A 40 4.64 12.46 2.09
N ILE A 41 4.87 11.81 0.95
CA ILE A 41 5.33 12.46 -0.28
C ILE A 41 4.42 12.02 -1.44
N ARG A 42 4.04 12.98 -2.28
CA ARG A 42 3.21 12.70 -3.46
C ARG A 42 3.98 11.95 -4.53
N ASN A 43 3.28 11.11 -5.27
CA ASN A 43 3.85 10.21 -6.29
C ASN A 43 4.50 10.91 -7.49
N ASP A 44 4.36 12.22 -7.59
CA ASP A 44 4.96 13.09 -8.62
C ASP A 44 6.00 14.08 -8.05
N GLN A 45 6.29 14.01 -6.75
CA GLN A 45 7.20 14.93 -6.05
C GLN A 45 8.49 14.26 -5.56
N ILE A 46 8.72 13.03 -5.94
CA ILE A 46 9.92 12.27 -5.60
C ILE A 46 10.22 11.26 -6.72
N THR A 47 11.47 10.94 -6.89
CA THR A 47 11.94 9.89 -7.80
C THR A 47 12.28 8.61 -7.04
N PRO A 48 12.32 7.44 -7.70
CA PRO A 48 12.77 6.20 -7.07
C PRO A 48 14.22 6.27 -6.55
N GLU A 49 15.08 7.06 -7.19
CA GLU A 49 16.46 7.30 -6.78
C GLU A 49 16.50 8.07 -5.46
N GLU A 50 15.73 9.14 -5.34
CA GLU A 50 15.61 9.92 -4.10
C GLU A 50 15.01 9.10 -2.96
N ILE A 51 14.08 8.17 -3.26
CA ILE A 51 13.58 7.23 -2.24
C ILE A 51 14.72 6.33 -1.72
N LEU A 52 15.61 5.85 -2.61
CA LEU A 52 16.78 5.08 -2.18
C LEU A 52 17.75 5.90 -1.33
N GLU A 53 17.95 7.16 -1.66
CA GLU A 53 18.81 8.08 -0.89
C GLU A 53 18.22 8.40 0.49
N LEU A 54 16.91 8.52 0.60
CA LEU A 54 16.19 8.69 1.87
C LEU A 54 16.31 7.44 2.77
N ALA A 55 16.57 6.27 2.16
CA ALA A 55 16.73 4.99 2.83
C ALA A 55 15.64 4.70 3.88
N PRO A 56 14.35 4.75 3.53
CA PRO A 56 13.28 4.47 4.49
C PRO A 56 13.31 2.99 4.91
N GLU A 57 12.86 2.73 6.15
CA GLU A 57 12.70 1.36 6.66
C GLU A 57 11.64 0.57 5.91
N ALA A 58 10.61 1.27 5.42
CA ALA A 58 9.55 0.70 4.61
C ALA A 58 8.90 1.77 3.71
N LEU A 59 8.35 1.32 2.58
CA LEU A 59 7.55 2.13 1.66
C LEU A 59 6.11 1.64 1.70
N VAL A 60 5.17 2.52 2.01
CA VAL A 60 3.73 2.27 1.91
C VAL A 60 3.19 3.05 0.72
N ILE A 61 2.48 2.38 -0.19
CA ILE A 61 1.88 3.00 -1.38
C ILE A 61 0.38 3.10 -1.16
N SER A 62 -0.13 4.32 -1.15
CA SER A 62 -1.52 4.61 -0.79
C SER A 62 -2.54 4.14 -1.83
N PRO A 63 -3.83 4.09 -1.48
CA PRO A 63 -4.92 4.14 -2.44
C PRO A 63 -4.78 5.36 -3.36
N GLY A 64 -5.58 5.38 -4.43
CA GLY A 64 -5.63 6.52 -5.34
C GLY A 64 -6.68 6.34 -6.41
N PRO A 65 -6.98 7.40 -7.18
CA PRO A 65 -7.90 7.35 -8.31
C PRO A 65 -7.27 6.67 -9.53
N GLY A 66 -8.13 6.26 -10.46
CA GLY A 66 -7.71 5.74 -11.76
C GLY A 66 -7.11 4.33 -11.70
N LYS A 67 -6.10 4.10 -12.50
CA LYS A 67 -5.41 2.80 -12.64
C LYS A 67 -3.92 2.94 -12.31
N PRO A 68 -3.22 1.84 -12.03
CA PRO A 68 -1.82 1.88 -11.62
C PRO A 68 -0.89 2.59 -12.61
N SER A 69 -1.12 2.43 -13.93
CA SER A 69 -0.33 3.11 -14.97
C SER A 69 -0.43 4.64 -14.94
N ASP A 70 -1.43 5.20 -14.28
CA ASP A 70 -1.64 6.64 -14.13
C ASP A 70 -1.16 7.17 -12.77
N ALA A 71 -0.58 6.29 -11.93
CA ALA A 71 -0.18 6.57 -10.56
C ALA A 71 1.29 7.06 -10.45
N GLY A 72 1.69 8.00 -11.30
CA GLY A 72 3.03 8.61 -11.25
C GLY A 72 4.15 7.56 -11.25
N ILE A 73 5.06 7.67 -10.28
CA ILE A 73 6.24 6.80 -10.19
C ILE A 73 5.96 5.41 -9.60
N CYS A 74 4.72 5.07 -9.20
CA CYS A 74 4.46 3.89 -8.37
C CYS A 74 5.03 2.59 -8.95
N ILE A 75 4.74 2.30 -10.23
CA ILE A 75 5.23 1.05 -10.87
C ILE A 75 6.75 1.07 -10.96
N GLU A 76 7.34 2.19 -11.39
CA GLU A 76 8.79 2.33 -11.51
C GLU A 76 9.49 2.21 -10.15
N ALA A 77 8.96 2.85 -9.12
CA ALA A 77 9.46 2.75 -7.75
C ALA A 77 9.46 1.29 -7.27
N ILE A 78 8.34 0.57 -7.45
CA ILE A 78 8.25 -0.84 -7.06
C ILE A 78 9.32 -1.66 -7.77
N GLN A 79 9.49 -1.49 -9.09
CA GLN A 79 10.47 -2.25 -9.88
C GLN A 79 11.91 -1.97 -9.46
N LYS A 80 12.26 -0.72 -9.17
CA LYS A 80 13.63 -0.32 -8.76
C LYS A 80 13.95 -0.63 -7.30
N LEU A 81 12.93 -0.62 -6.43
CA LEU A 81 13.10 -0.78 -4.98
C LEU A 81 12.89 -2.23 -4.49
N LYS A 82 12.34 -3.11 -5.34
CA LYS A 82 12.12 -4.52 -4.98
C LYS A 82 13.41 -5.18 -4.46
N GLY A 83 13.30 -5.90 -3.36
CA GLY A 83 14.42 -6.57 -2.71
C GLY A 83 15.38 -5.64 -1.95
N LYS A 84 15.15 -4.32 -1.96
CA LYS A 84 15.96 -3.32 -1.24
C LYS A 84 15.22 -2.74 -0.05
N ILE A 85 13.93 -2.46 -0.20
CA ILE A 85 13.07 -1.84 0.81
C ILE A 85 11.79 -2.68 0.93
N PRO A 86 11.35 -3.03 2.15
CA PRO A 86 10.03 -3.62 2.37
C PRO A 86 8.93 -2.70 1.85
N MET A 87 7.96 -3.26 1.13
CA MET A 87 6.88 -2.46 0.53
C MET A 87 5.51 -3.03 0.86
N LEU A 88 4.55 -2.14 1.11
CA LEU A 88 3.14 -2.46 1.27
C LEU A 88 2.28 -1.60 0.33
N GLY A 89 1.47 -2.23 -0.50
CA GLY A 89 0.51 -1.53 -1.36
C GLY A 89 -0.92 -1.66 -0.82
N VAL A 90 -1.64 -0.54 -0.78
CA VAL A 90 -3.05 -0.49 -0.37
C VAL A 90 -3.91 -0.07 -1.55
N CYS A 91 -4.91 -0.87 -1.91
CA CYS A 91 -5.83 -0.65 -3.03
C CYS A 91 -5.08 -0.39 -4.36
N LEU A 92 -5.00 0.86 -4.84
CA LEU A 92 -4.22 1.23 -6.02
C LEU A 92 -2.75 0.80 -5.89
N GLY A 93 -2.15 0.97 -4.71
CA GLY A 93 -0.77 0.52 -4.43
C GLY A 93 -0.61 -0.99 -4.56
N HIS A 94 -1.57 -1.79 -4.09
CA HIS A 94 -1.58 -3.24 -4.30
C HIS A 94 -1.69 -3.59 -5.79
N GLN A 95 -2.55 -2.89 -6.54
CA GLN A 95 -2.70 -3.08 -7.98
C GLN A 95 -1.42 -2.70 -8.74
N ALA A 96 -0.75 -1.61 -8.34
CA ALA A 96 0.54 -1.20 -8.89
C ALA A 96 1.63 -2.26 -8.64
N MET A 97 1.64 -2.88 -7.47
CA MET A 97 2.52 -4.03 -7.19
C MET A 97 2.25 -5.18 -8.16
N ALA A 98 1.00 -5.56 -8.34
CA ALA A 98 0.64 -6.64 -9.26
C ALA A 98 1.11 -6.33 -10.69
N GLU A 99 0.86 -5.14 -11.21
CA GLU A 99 1.33 -4.73 -12.56
C GLU A 99 2.86 -4.66 -12.65
N ALA A 100 3.55 -4.18 -11.62
CA ALA A 100 5.00 -4.12 -11.58
C ALA A 100 5.66 -5.50 -11.70
N PHE A 101 4.97 -6.56 -11.26
CA PHE A 101 5.39 -7.95 -11.39
C PHE A 101 4.76 -8.69 -12.58
N GLY A 102 4.05 -7.99 -13.46
CA GLY A 102 3.56 -8.53 -14.72
C GLY A 102 2.12 -9.05 -14.70
N ALA A 103 1.40 -8.90 -13.59
CA ALA A 103 -0.03 -9.22 -13.56
C ALA A 103 -0.86 -8.14 -14.26
N THR A 104 -2.11 -8.46 -14.56
CA THR A 104 -3.05 -7.56 -15.21
C THR A 104 -4.07 -7.04 -14.21
N VAL A 105 -4.30 -5.72 -14.23
CA VAL A 105 -5.38 -5.06 -13.51
C VAL A 105 -6.50 -4.72 -14.50
N GLY A 106 -7.73 -5.10 -14.18
CA GLY A 106 -8.89 -4.88 -15.02
C GLY A 106 -10.15 -4.63 -14.21
N HIS A 107 -11.26 -4.42 -14.90
CA HIS A 107 -12.54 -4.23 -14.22
C HIS A 107 -12.86 -5.46 -13.35
N ALA A 108 -13.23 -5.20 -12.10
CA ALA A 108 -13.80 -6.20 -11.22
C ALA A 108 -15.13 -6.68 -11.80
N GLY A 109 -15.44 -7.97 -11.65
CA GLY A 109 -16.70 -8.53 -12.15
C GLY A 109 -17.96 -7.88 -11.56
N GLN A 110 -17.81 -7.17 -10.45
CA GLN A 110 -18.85 -6.34 -9.81
C GLN A 110 -18.23 -5.05 -9.27
N LEU A 111 -18.96 -3.94 -9.46
CA LEU A 111 -18.62 -2.67 -8.83
C LEU A 111 -18.79 -2.79 -7.30
N MET A 112 -17.70 -2.57 -6.56
CA MET A 112 -17.68 -2.62 -5.11
C MET A 112 -17.47 -1.21 -4.55
N HIS A 113 -18.54 -0.63 -4.02
CA HIS A 113 -18.49 0.68 -3.38
C HIS A 113 -19.26 0.64 -2.07
N GLY A 114 -18.55 0.74 -0.94
CA GLY A 114 -19.14 0.69 0.40
C GLY A 114 -19.74 -0.68 0.77
N LYS A 115 -19.36 -1.75 0.08
CA LYS A 115 -19.83 -3.12 0.38
C LYS A 115 -18.82 -3.83 1.27
N THR A 116 -19.32 -4.63 2.17
CA THR A 116 -18.49 -5.51 3.00
C THR A 116 -18.36 -6.90 2.36
N SER A 117 -17.20 -7.52 2.56
CA SER A 117 -16.94 -8.90 2.16
C SER A 117 -16.09 -9.58 3.22
N GLN A 118 -16.24 -10.90 3.36
CA GLN A 118 -15.30 -11.69 4.12
C GLN A 118 -14.11 -12.08 3.24
N LEU A 119 -12.90 -11.99 3.80
CA LEU A 119 -11.72 -12.53 3.14
C LEU A 119 -11.83 -14.05 3.07
N LYS A 120 -11.49 -14.60 1.92
CA LYS A 120 -11.40 -16.05 1.67
C LYS A 120 -9.93 -16.45 1.56
N ASP A 121 -9.66 -17.71 1.84
CA ASP A 121 -8.33 -18.32 1.63
C ASP A 121 -7.18 -17.54 2.27
N VAL A 122 -7.41 -17.02 3.49
CA VAL A 122 -6.43 -16.21 4.22
C VAL A 122 -5.28 -17.11 4.69
N LYS A 123 -4.07 -16.79 4.26
CA LYS A 123 -2.82 -17.41 4.75
C LYS A 123 -2.46 -16.83 6.11
N THR A 124 -2.90 -17.46 7.19
CA THR A 124 -2.71 -16.98 8.57
C THR A 124 -1.26 -17.03 9.05
N ASP A 125 -0.39 -17.76 8.36
CA ASP A 125 1.06 -17.78 8.56
C ASP A 125 1.80 -16.62 7.87
N SER A 126 1.09 -15.86 7.03
CA SER A 126 1.63 -14.65 6.41
C SER A 126 1.80 -13.54 7.45
N VAL A 127 2.90 -12.78 7.34
CA VAL A 127 3.19 -11.59 8.17
C VAL A 127 2.01 -10.59 8.19
N LEU A 128 1.27 -10.45 7.08
CA LEU A 128 0.12 -9.54 6.98
C LEU A 128 -1.09 -10.01 7.80
N PHE A 129 -1.25 -11.30 8.04
CA PHE A 129 -2.46 -11.87 8.65
C PHE A 129 -2.21 -12.59 9.97
N GLN A 130 -0.96 -12.68 10.42
CA GLN A 130 -0.63 -13.27 11.72
C GLN A 130 -1.31 -12.47 12.85
N ASN A 131 -1.79 -13.17 13.85
CA ASN A 131 -2.50 -12.61 14.99
C ASN A 131 -3.89 -11.99 14.68
N LEU A 132 -4.41 -12.17 13.47
CA LEU A 132 -5.78 -11.78 13.16
C LEU A 132 -6.74 -12.94 13.41
N THR A 133 -7.91 -12.61 13.96
CA THR A 133 -8.98 -13.61 14.22
C THR A 133 -9.85 -13.75 12.98
N LEU A 134 -10.05 -14.97 12.51
CA LEU A 134 -10.98 -15.26 11.42
C LEU A 134 -12.43 -15.38 11.92
N PRO A 135 -13.44 -15.01 11.10
CA PRO A 135 -13.35 -14.48 9.76
C PRO A 135 -13.00 -12.98 9.76
N ILE A 136 -12.22 -12.54 8.75
CA ILE A 136 -11.89 -11.12 8.57
C ILE A 136 -12.90 -10.49 7.62
N GLN A 137 -13.59 -9.46 8.07
CA GLN A 137 -14.50 -8.66 7.25
C GLN A 137 -13.82 -7.37 6.80
N VAL A 138 -13.91 -7.05 5.52
CA VAL A 138 -13.31 -5.85 4.92
C VAL A 138 -14.36 -5.02 4.21
N ALA A 139 -14.19 -3.70 4.24
CA ALA A 139 -14.93 -2.78 3.39
C ALA A 139 -14.22 -2.66 2.04
N ARG A 140 -14.99 -2.66 0.95
CA ARG A 140 -14.48 -2.61 -0.42
C ARG A 140 -14.94 -1.35 -1.13
N TYR A 141 -13.95 -0.65 -1.73
CA TYR A 141 -14.16 0.60 -2.47
C TYR A 141 -13.29 0.56 -3.73
N HIS A 142 -13.62 -0.34 -4.69
CA HIS A 142 -12.84 -0.46 -5.92
C HIS A 142 -13.71 -0.89 -7.10
N SER A 143 -13.36 -0.42 -8.28
CA SER A 143 -13.92 -0.83 -9.58
C SER A 143 -12.95 -1.71 -10.36
N LEU A 144 -11.66 -1.66 -10.03
CA LEU A 144 -10.61 -2.47 -10.62
C LEU A 144 -10.16 -3.56 -9.65
N ALA A 145 -9.67 -4.66 -10.20
CA ALA A 145 -9.09 -5.77 -9.45
C ALA A 145 -7.94 -6.40 -10.24
N VAL A 146 -7.00 -6.98 -9.52
CA VAL A 146 -5.97 -7.85 -10.10
C VAL A 146 -6.64 -9.11 -10.62
N LYS A 147 -6.29 -9.53 -11.83
CA LYS A 147 -6.73 -10.81 -12.41
C LYS A 147 -5.83 -11.92 -11.88
N GLU A 148 -6.39 -12.78 -11.03
CA GLU A 148 -5.66 -13.83 -10.32
C GLU A 148 -4.90 -14.75 -11.27
N GLU A 149 -5.49 -15.10 -12.41
CA GLU A 149 -4.90 -15.95 -13.45
C GLU A 149 -3.65 -15.35 -14.13
N THR A 150 -3.36 -14.08 -13.87
CA THR A 150 -2.20 -13.36 -14.44
C THR A 150 -1.09 -13.12 -13.41
N LEU A 151 -1.28 -13.54 -12.15
CA LEU A 151 -0.25 -13.41 -11.13
C LEU A 151 0.97 -14.28 -11.49
N PRO A 152 2.20 -13.76 -11.38
CA PRO A 152 3.39 -14.57 -11.58
C PRO A 152 3.53 -15.62 -10.47
N GLU A 153 4.23 -16.73 -10.80
CA GLU A 153 4.59 -17.79 -9.85
C GLU A 153 5.57 -17.33 -8.77
#